data_56f2d6af3111fd887ee56b4802effa72
#
_entry.id   56f2d6af3111fd887ee56b4802effa72
#
_cell.length_a   1.000
_cell.length_b   1.000
_cell.length_c   1.000
_cell.angle_alpha   90.00
_cell.angle_beta   90.00
_cell.angle_gamma   90.00
#
_symmetry.space_group_name_H-M   'P 1'
#
loop_
_entity.id
_entity.type
_entity.pdbx_description
1 polymer ?
#
loop_
_entity_poly.entity_id
_entity_poly.type
_entity_poly.pdbx_seq_one_letter_code
_entity_poly.pdbx_strand_id
1 'polypeptide(L)'
;MSAYVIVQVQVIDEVRYEKYKPMVQATLESYGGRFLVRSGDSKMLEGNSSWNRLVVLRFPDSERATAWWNSDEYKEAKELRQATANTTMILVDGV
;
A
#
# COMPACT_ATOMS: atom_id res chain seq x y z
N MET A 1 7.37 18.56 1.20
CA MET A 1 6.13 18.13 1.89
C MET A 1 5.93 16.63 1.66
N SER A 2 5.81 15.86 2.71
CA SER A 2 5.62 14.41 2.57
C SER A 2 4.24 14.09 2.04
N ALA A 3 4.15 12.98 1.32
CA ALA A 3 2.89 12.43 0.87
C ALA A 3 2.72 11.03 1.45
N TYR A 4 1.49 10.63 1.67
CA TYR A 4 1.15 9.34 2.25
C TYR A 4 0.21 8.57 1.35
N VAL A 5 0.44 7.27 1.27
CA VAL A 5 -0.49 6.35 0.62
C VAL A 5 -1.11 5.50 1.72
N ILE A 6 -2.41 5.65 1.89
CA ILE A 6 -3.17 4.92 2.91
C ILE A 6 -3.88 3.76 2.21
N VAL A 7 -3.58 2.57 2.66
CA VAL A 7 -4.02 1.34 2.00
C VAL A 7 -4.88 0.52 2.96
N GLN A 8 -6.12 0.31 2.58
CA GLN A 8 -7.05 -0.56 3.30
C GLN A 8 -7.21 -1.81 2.47
N VAL A 9 -6.86 -2.96 3.02
CA VAL A 9 -6.78 -4.22 2.28
C VAL A 9 -7.67 -5.28 2.89
N GLN A 10 -8.51 -5.89 2.06
CA GLN A 10 -9.21 -7.12 2.41
C GLN A 10 -8.59 -8.23 1.56
N VAL A 11 -7.79 -9.09 2.18
CA VAL A 11 -7.12 -10.17 1.48
C VAL A 11 -8.14 -11.29 1.20
N ILE A 12 -8.23 -11.69 -0.07
CA ILE A 12 -9.14 -12.76 -0.51
C ILE A 12 -8.38 -14.07 -0.67
N ASP A 13 -7.15 -14.02 -1.19
CA ASP A 13 -6.30 -15.19 -1.40
C ASP A 13 -5.00 -15.00 -0.60
N GLU A 14 -5.01 -15.50 0.65
CA GLU A 14 -3.88 -15.32 1.58
C GLU A 14 -2.58 -15.95 1.07
N VAL A 15 -2.67 -17.12 0.44
CA VAL A 15 -1.48 -17.85 -0.01
C VAL A 15 -0.75 -17.06 -1.10
N ARG A 16 -1.48 -16.58 -2.10
CA ARG A 16 -0.89 -15.81 -3.20
C ARG A 16 -0.49 -14.42 -2.74
N TYR A 17 -1.26 -13.80 -1.83
CA TYR A 17 -0.96 -12.47 -1.31
C TYR A 17 0.40 -12.43 -0.58
N GLU A 18 0.80 -13.51 0.07
CA GLU A 18 2.09 -13.57 0.76
C GLU A 18 3.26 -13.31 -0.21
N LYS A 19 3.11 -13.65 -1.48
CA LYS A 19 4.14 -13.40 -2.51
C LYS A 19 4.26 -11.92 -2.84
N TYR A 20 3.21 -11.15 -2.63
CA TYR A 20 3.20 -9.71 -2.89
C TYR A 20 4.12 -8.95 -1.92
N LYS A 21 4.12 -9.34 -0.65
CA LYS A 21 4.82 -8.62 0.41
C LYS A 21 6.30 -8.36 0.13
N PRO A 22 7.11 -9.37 -0.25
CA PRO A 22 8.52 -9.10 -0.55
C PRO A 22 8.70 -8.30 -1.84
N MET A 23 7.77 -8.39 -2.78
CA MET A 23 7.88 -7.67 -4.05
C MET A 23 7.76 -6.16 -3.85
N VAL A 24 6.84 -5.72 -2.99
CA VAL A 24 6.56 -4.28 -2.83
C VAL A 24 7.71 -3.53 -2.19
N GLN A 25 8.42 -4.13 -1.24
CA GLN A 25 9.52 -3.50 -0.52
C GLN A 25 10.61 -2.99 -1.49
N ALA A 26 11.01 -3.85 -2.41
CA ALA A 26 12.06 -3.51 -3.37
C ALA A 26 11.65 -2.34 -4.28
N THR A 27 10.37 -2.29 -4.67
CA THR A 27 9.89 -1.23 -5.57
C THR A 27 9.82 0.13 -4.90
N LEU A 28 9.53 0.17 -3.59
CA LEU A 28 9.40 1.42 -2.84
C LEU A 28 10.71 2.20 -2.78
N GLU A 29 11.81 1.50 -2.58
CA GLU A 29 13.12 2.14 -2.38
C GLU A 29 13.52 3.04 -3.54
N SER A 30 13.24 2.63 -4.77
CA SER A 30 13.56 3.40 -5.97
C SER A 30 12.85 4.75 -6.05
N TYR A 31 11.75 4.89 -5.32
CA TYR A 31 10.92 6.11 -5.34
C TYR A 31 10.93 6.84 -3.99
N GLY A 32 11.82 6.43 -3.08
CA GLY A 32 11.92 7.06 -1.77
C GLY A 32 10.77 6.72 -0.83
N GLY A 33 10.02 5.67 -1.16
CA GLY A 33 8.90 5.22 -0.34
C GLY A 33 9.35 4.32 0.81
N ARG A 34 8.59 4.37 1.89
CA ARG A 34 8.83 3.48 3.03
C ARG A 34 7.54 3.20 3.78
N PHE A 35 7.52 2.07 4.48
CA PHE A 35 6.40 1.74 5.35
C PHE A 35 6.44 2.56 6.63
N LEU A 36 5.30 3.15 7.00
CA LEU A 36 5.08 3.73 8.32
C LEU A 36 4.21 2.80 9.18
N VAL A 37 3.23 2.16 8.54
CA VAL A 37 2.38 1.16 9.16
C VAL A 37 2.32 -0.03 8.20
N ARG A 38 2.58 -1.21 8.70
CA ARG A 38 2.55 -2.43 7.89
C ARG A 38 1.76 -3.52 8.61
N SER A 39 0.44 -3.46 8.47
CA SER A 39 -0.49 -4.44 9.05
C SER A 39 -0.32 -4.60 10.57
N GLY A 40 -0.09 -3.50 11.28
CA GLY A 40 -0.05 -3.51 12.74
C GLY A 40 -1.45 -3.73 13.33
N ASP A 41 -1.51 -3.95 14.63
CA ASP A 41 -2.77 -4.05 15.32
C ASP A 41 -3.58 -2.76 15.12
N SER A 42 -4.83 -2.92 14.73
CA SER A 42 -5.72 -1.79 14.52
C SER A 42 -7.05 -2.00 15.22
N LYS A 43 -7.66 -0.90 15.61
CA LYS A 43 -8.92 -0.91 16.33
C LYS A 43 -9.85 0.12 15.71
N MET A 44 -11.03 -0.31 15.30
CA MET A 44 -12.05 0.60 14.78
C MET A 44 -12.63 1.41 15.94
N LEU A 45 -12.46 2.71 15.91
CA LEU A 45 -13.03 3.61 16.93
C LEU A 45 -14.45 4.04 16.56
N GLU A 46 -14.69 4.21 15.28
CA GLU A 46 -16.01 4.56 14.75
C GLU A 46 -16.18 3.95 13.37
N GLY A 47 -17.41 3.62 13.02
CA GLY A 47 -17.76 3.13 11.70
C GLY A 47 -17.54 1.65 11.51
N ASN A 48 -17.78 1.20 10.30
CA ASN A 48 -17.63 -0.20 9.88
C ASN A 48 -16.71 -0.28 8.68
N SER A 49 -15.95 -1.37 8.60
CA SER A 49 -15.09 -1.62 7.47
C SER A 49 -14.93 -3.12 7.23
N SER A 50 -14.78 -3.50 5.97
CA SER A 50 -14.52 -4.88 5.60
C SER A 50 -13.03 -5.19 5.45
N TRP A 51 -12.15 -4.19 5.53
CA TRP A 51 -10.72 -4.41 5.43
C TRP A 51 -10.17 -5.08 6.70
N ASN A 52 -9.16 -5.92 6.53
CA ASN A 52 -8.50 -6.60 7.64
C ASN A 52 -7.02 -6.27 7.77
N ARG A 53 -6.48 -5.48 6.84
CA ARG A 53 -5.10 -5.00 6.90
C ARG A 53 -5.06 -3.51 6.59
N LEU A 54 -4.23 -2.78 7.32
CA LEU A 54 -4.00 -1.36 7.10
C LEU A 54 -2.50 -1.15 6.87
N VAL A 55 -2.19 -0.45 5.78
CA VAL A 55 -0.81 -0.10 5.44
C VAL A 55 -0.75 1.40 5.18
N VAL A 56 0.29 2.04 5.67
CA VAL A 56 0.57 3.44 5.38
C VAL A 56 1.98 3.54 4.85
N LEU A 57 2.11 4.12 3.67
CA LEU A 57 3.40 4.38 3.03
C LEU A 57 3.67 5.87 3.07
N ARG A 58 4.95 6.24 3.17
CA ARG A 58 5.38 7.63 3.07
C ARG A 58 6.31 7.80 1.88
N PHE A 59 6.09 8.86 1.12
CA PHE A 59 6.96 9.28 0.01
C PHE A 59 7.42 10.73 0.25
N PRO A 60 8.54 11.14 -0.34
CA PRO A 60 9.01 12.52 -0.21
C PRO A 60 8.00 13.54 -0.72
N ASP A 61 7.23 13.18 -1.75
CA ASP A 61 6.19 14.02 -2.34
C ASP A 61 5.18 13.18 -3.11
N SER A 62 4.08 13.79 -3.51
CA SER A 62 3.00 13.11 -4.23
C SER A 62 3.41 12.68 -5.65
N GLU A 63 4.35 13.41 -6.26
CA GLU A 63 4.83 13.05 -7.61
C GLU A 63 5.55 11.72 -7.59
N ARG A 64 6.39 11.48 -6.59
CA ARG A 64 7.10 10.20 -6.44
C ARG A 64 6.16 9.06 -6.10
N ALA A 65 5.16 9.31 -5.26
CA ALA A 65 4.15 8.31 -4.95
C ALA A 65 3.37 7.90 -6.21
N THR A 66 2.96 8.86 -7.00
CA THR A 66 2.25 8.62 -8.26
C THR A 66 3.16 7.89 -9.26
N ALA A 67 4.43 8.30 -9.36
CA ALA A 67 5.40 7.64 -10.23
C ALA A 67 5.59 6.17 -9.84
N TRP A 68 5.68 5.89 -8.54
CA TRP A 68 5.78 4.52 -8.04
C TRP A 68 4.56 3.70 -8.44
N TRP A 69 3.36 4.22 -8.22
CA TRP A 69 2.12 3.50 -8.52
C TRP A 69 1.99 3.18 -10.01
N ASN A 70 2.47 4.06 -10.88
CA ASN A 70 2.43 3.90 -12.33
C ASN A 70 3.69 3.24 -12.92
N SER A 71 4.65 2.87 -12.08
CA SER A 71 5.94 2.38 -12.57
C SER A 71 5.87 0.96 -13.12
N ASP A 72 6.80 0.65 -14.03
CA ASP A 72 6.98 -0.70 -14.54
C ASP A 72 7.46 -1.64 -13.43
N GLU A 73 8.29 -1.14 -12.51
CA GLU A 73 8.79 -1.92 -11.38
C GLU A 73 7.68 -2.44 -10.47
N TYR A 74 6.64 -1.62 -10.27
CA TYR A 74 5.52 -2.00 -9.39
C TYR A 74 4.42 -2.78 -10.12
N LYS A 75 4.42 -2.80 -11.43
CA LYS A 75 3.33 -3.35 -12.25
C LYS A 75 2.97 -4.79 -11.87
N GLU A 76 3.96 -5.67 -11.81
CA GLU A 76 3.73 -7.09 -11.50
C GLU A 76 3.18 -7.26 -10.09
N ALA A 77 3.77 -6.58 -9.12
CA ALA A 77 3.31 -6.62 -7.73
C ALA A 77 1.88 -6.07 -7.61
N LYS A 78 1.60 -4.96 -8.29
CA LYS A 78 0.28 -4.34 -8.29
C LYS A 78 -0.78 -5.30 -8.86
N GLU A 79 -0.50 -5.96 -9.95
CA GLU A 79 -1.42 -6.93 -10.56
C GLU A 79 -1.69 -8.11 -9.61
N LEU A 80 -0.66 -8.60 -8.93
CA LEU A 80 -0.82 -9.68 -7.95
C LEU A 80 -1.69 -9.24 -6.78
N ARG A 81 -1.48 -8.02 -6.26
CA ARG A 81 -2.31 -7.48 -5.19
C ARG A 81 -3.77 -7.35 -5.62
N GLN A 82 -4.00 -6.81 -6.81
CA GLN A 82 -5.34 -6.63 -7.35
C GLN A 82 -6.07 -7.96 -7.57
N ALA A 83 -5.33 -9.02 -7.90
CA ALA A 83 -5.91 -10.34 -8.10
C ALA A 83 -6.20 -11.08 -6.79
N THR A 84 -5.55 -10.70 -5.69
CA THR A 84 -5.61 -11.45 -4.42
C THR A 84 -6.30 -10.71 -3.29
N ALA A 85 -6.65 -9.45 -3.50
CA ALA A 85 -7.22 -8.61 -2.45
C ALA A 85 -8.13 -7.53 -3.02
N ASN A 86 -9.12 -7.14 -2.23
CA ASN A 86 -9.89 -5.93 -2.46
C ASN A 86 -9.18 -4.81 -1.71
N THR A 87 -8.81 -3.76 -2.42
CA THR A 87 -7.96 -2.70 -1.85
C THR A 87 -8.55 -1.32 -2.15
N THR A 88 -8.51 -0.47 -1.14
CA THR A 88 -8.72 0.97 -1.31
C THR A 88 -7.38 1.64 -1.02
N MET A 89 -6.90 2.45 -1.96
CA MET A 89 -5.61 3.09 -1.87
C MET A 89 -5.78 4.59 -2.12
N ILE A 90 -5.39 5.41 -1.15
CA ILE A 90 -5.59 6.86 -1.18
C ILE A 90 -4.25 7.56 -1.05
N LEU A 91 -3.97 8.46 -1.97
CA LEU A 91 -2.79 9.34 -1.88
C LEU A 91 -3.23 10.67 -1.29
N VAL A 92 -2.54 11.11 -0.24
CA VAL A 92 -2.84 12.36 0.44
C VAL A 92 -1.56 13.09 0.81
N ASP A 93 -1.56 14.40 0.63
CA ASP A 93 -0.42 15.24 1.05
C ASP A 93 -0.43 15.41 2.56
N GLY A 94 0.76 15.35 3.17
CA GLY A 94 0.95 15.64 4.58
C GLY A 94 1.00 17.13 4.86
N VAL A 95 1.04 17.48 6.12
CA VAL A 95 1.18 18.87 6.56
C VAL A 95 2.62 19.35 6.48
#